data_88d3d234a8e5e2ce268706ca8a5af592
#
_entry.id   88d3d234a8e5e2ce268706ca8a5af592
#
_cell.length_a   1.000
_cell.length_b   1.000
_cell.length_c   1.000
_cell.angle_alpha   90.00
_cell.angle_beta   90.00
_cell.angle_gamma   90.00
#
_symmetry.space_group_name_H-M   'P 1'
#
loop_
_entity.id
_entity.type
_entity.pdbx_description
1 polymer ?
#
loop_
_entity_poly.entity_id
_entity_poly.type
_entity_poly.pdbx_seq_one_letter_code
_entity_poly.pdbx_strand_id
1 'polypeptide(L)'
;PNYPSAAGLNTVTLEAFGTDYTLVLNVTCPDQGWYKPATNSFGDFKLFPTDDPSNIFSGDPRILFELQRDLDKINYYYDKFENVEELAPRTIGGVELAGRTYKNVGMWWTEYYGEMPTGGWLSIRISGVDIEPGTEGDTVLNSITFG
;
A
#
# COMPACT_ATOMS: atom_id res chain seq x y z
N PRO A 1 11.09 11.69 13.47
CA PRO A 1 9.95 11.75 12.54
C PRO A 1 8.62 11.83 13.30
N ASN A 2 7.66 12.49 12.69
CA ASN A 2 6.34 12.64 13.27
C ASN A 2 5.36 11.68 12.59
N TYR A 3 4.71 10.84 13.40
CA TYR A 3 3.74 9.85 12.94
C TYR A 3 2.40 10.05 13.64
N PRO A 4 1.53 10.94 13.12
CA PRO A 4 0.19 11.11 13.67
C PRO A 4 -0.66 9.85 13.51
N SER A 5 -1.71 9.75 14.33
CA SER A 5 -2.68 8.69 14.22
C SER A 5 -3.32 8.66 12.83
N ALA A 6 -3.54 7.45 12.31
CA ALA A 6 -4.28 7.23 11.08
C ALA A 6 -5.73 6.79 11.35
N ALA A 7 -6.21 6.90 12.60
CA ALA A 7 -7.56 6.47 12.97
C ALA A 7 -8.63 7.11 12.09
N GLY A 8 -9.63 6.31 11.73
CA GLY A 8 -10.75 6.77 10.91
C GLY A 8 -10.43 6.86 9.42
N LEU A 9 -11.16 7.71 8.72
CA LEU A 9 -11.05 7.89 7.27
C LEU A 9 -9.82 8.73 6.91
N ASN A 10 -9.00 8.18 6.03
CA ASN A 10 -7.89 8.90 5.39
C ASN A 10 -8.19 9.05 3.91
N THR A 11 -8.09 10.27 3.40
CA THR A 11 -8.25 10.56 1.97
C THR A 11 -6.96 11.19 1.49
N VAL A 12 -6.30 10.55 0.53
CA VAL A 12 -5.05 11.02 -0.05
C VAL A 12 -5.13 10.98 -1.56
N THR A 13 -4.40 11.88 -2.22
CA THR A 13 -4.25 11.86 -3.66
C THR A 13 -2.85 11.35 -4.00
N LEU A 14 -2.81 10.21 -4.68
CA LEU A 14 -1.56 9.65 -5.20
C LEU A 14 -1.29 10.24 -6.59
N GLU A 15 -0.03 10.46 -6.91
CA GLU A 15 0.38 11.01 -8.20
C GLU A 15 1.43 10.10 -8.83
N ALA A 16 1.28 9.79 -10.12
CA ALA A 16 2.30 9.07 -10.86
C ALA A 16 3.33 10.05 -11.39
N PHE A 17 4.56 9.94 -10.90
CA PHE A 17 5.64 10.85 -11.24
C PHE A 17 5.82 11.01 -12.75
N GLY A 18 5.94 12.25 -13.20
CA GLY A 18 6.16 12.57 -14.61
C GLY A 18 4.92 12.44 -15.50
N THR A 19 3.74 12.33 -14.90
CA THR A 19 2.46 12.21 -15.63
C THR A 19 1.40 13.10 -15.01
N ASP A 20 0.22 13.19 -15.67
CA ASP A 20 -0.96 13.82 -15.12
C ASP A 20 -1.87 12.83 -14.37
N TYR A 21 -1.44 11.57 -14.24
CA TYR A 21 -2.25 10.56 -13.55
C TYR A 21 -2.29 10.82 -12.06
N THR A 22 -3.50 10.89 -11.51
CA THR A 22 -3.76 10.98 -10.08
C THR A 22 -4.79 9.95 -9.68
N LEU A 23 -4.77 9.56 -8.41
CA LEU A 23 -5.75 8.63 -7.85
C LEU A 23 -6.11 9.09 -6.45
N VAL A 24 -7.38 9.34 -6.21
CA VAL A 24 -7.88 9.61 -4.86
C VAL A 24 -8.11 8.27 -4.18
N LEU A 25 -7.39 8.06 -3.07
CA LEU A 25 -7.46 6.87 -2.25
C LEU A 25 -8.15 7.21 -0.93
N ASN A 26 -9.22 6.49 -0.61
CA ASN A 26 -9.89 6.56 0.68
C ASN A 26 -9.65 5.24 1.41
N VAL A 27 -9.17 5.30 2.64
CA VAL A 27 -8.90 4.12 3.46
C VAL A 27 -9.24 4.42 4.91
N THR A 28 -9.90 3.47 5.58
CA THR A 28 -10.31 3.63 6.98
C THR A 28 -9.50 2.69 7.85
N CYS A 29 -8.88 3.26 8.88
CA CYS A 29 -8.11 2.50 9.87
C CYS A 29 -8.87 2.40 11.19
N PRO A 30 -8.57 1.37 12.02
CA PRO A 30 -9.09 1.27 13.37
C PRO A 30 -8.76 2.50 14.23
N ASP A 31 -9.50 2.69 15.32
CA ASP A 31 -9.33 3.84 16.20
C ASP A 31 -8.00 3.88 16.93
N GLN A 32 -7.32 2.77 17.03
CA GLN A 32 -6.03 2.65 17.74
C GLN A 32 -5.05 1.78 16.99
N GLY A 33 -3.76 2.06 17.19
CA GLY A 33 -2.68 1.20 16.72
C GLY A 33 -2.26 1.38 15.27
N TRP A 34 -2.76 2.42 14.58
CA TRP A 34 -2.38 2.71 13.19
C TRP A 34 -1.92 4.16 13.06
N TYR A 35 -0.81 4.34 12.37
CA TYR A 35 -0.15 5.64 12.22
C TYR A 35 0.27 5.87 10.77
N LYS A 36 0.51 7.13 10.42
CA LYS A 36 0.93 7.55 9.09
C LYS A 36 2.00 8.64 9.20
N PRO A 37 2.82 8.89 8.17
CA PRO A 37 3.69 10.07 8.16
C PRO A 37 2.87 11.35 8.24
N ALA A 38 3.43 12.38 8.87
CA ALA A 38 2.77 13.69 8.97
C ALA A 38 2.54 14.31 7.59
N THR A 39 3.46 14.06 6.65
CA THR A 39 3.35 14.47 5.26
C THR A 39 3.67 13.27 4.37
N ASN A 40 2.95 13.17 3.25
CA ASN A 40 3.24 12.11 2.29
C ASN A 40 4.46 12.48 1.45
N SER A 41 5.26 11.47 1.13
CA SER A 41 6.24 11.60 0.08
C SER A 41 5.51 11.73 -1.26
N PHE A 42 6.20 12.27 -2.27
CA PHE A 42 5.64 12.43 -3.59
C PHE A 42 5.19 11.07 -4.15
N GLY A 43 3.90 10.99 -4.48
CA GLY A 43 3.33 9.82 -5.14
C GLY A 43 3.09 8.59 -4.27
N ASP A 44 3.33 8.63 -2.97
CA ASP A 44 3.09 7.50 -2.09
C ASP A 44 2.29 7.85 -0.83
N PHE A 45 1.80 6.81 -0.17
CA PHE A 45 1.17 6.91 1.14
C PHE A 45 1.49 5.64 1.93
N LYS A 46 1.76 5.78 3.23
CA LYS A 46 2.15 4.67 4.10
C LYS A 46 1.25 4.60 5.33
N LEU A 47 0.93 3.36 5.73
CA LEU A 47 0.25 3.08 7.00
C LEU A 47 1.11 2.11 7.82
N PHE A 48 1.22 2.39 9.11
CA PHE A 48 2.03 1.60 10.04
C PHE A 48 1.17 1.06 11.18
N PRO A 49 0.96 -0.26 11.28
CA PRO A 49 0.32 -0.88 12.45
C PRO A 49 1.37 -1.04 13.56
N THR A 50 1.36 -0.16 14.55
CA THR A 50 2.35 -0.20 15.63
C THR A 50 1.77 0.36 16.92
N ASP A 51 2.27 -0.13 18.06
CA ASP A 51 1.98 0.41 19.39
C ASP A 51 2.96 1.53 19.78
N ASP A 52 4.05 1.67 19.05
CA ASP A 52 5.09 2.67 19.32
C ASP A 52 5.37 3.54 18.09
N PRO A 53 4.55 4.59 17.87
CA PRO A 53 4.71 5.46 16.69
C PRO A 53 5.96 6.33 16.74
N SER A 54 6.63 6.44 17.88
CA SER A 54 7.86 7.23 17.99
C SER A 54 9.10 6.50 17.47
N ASN A 55 8.97 5.22 17.13
CA ASN A 55 10.09 4.32 16.86
C ASN A 55 9.85 3.46 15.62
N ILE A 56 9.47 4.08 14.52
CA ILE A 56 9.22 3.38 13.24
C ILE A 56 10.51 3.35 12.42
N PHE A 57 10.94 2.15 12.04
CA PHE A 57 12.14 1.93 11.23
C PHE A 57 11.78 1.38 9.85
N SER A 58 12.74 1.38 8.94
CA SER A 58 12.56 0.94 7.55
C SER A 58 12.13 -0.53 7.41
N GLY A 59 12.39 -1.36 8.40
CA GLY A 59 11.99 -2.78 8.42
C GLY A 59 10.66 -3.05 9.12
N ASP A 60 10.00 -2.05 9.66
CA ASP A 60 8.78 -2.23 10.43
C ASP A 60 7.57 -2.56 9.53
N PRO A 61 6.57 -3.25 10.10
CA PRO A 61 5.34 -3.57 9.38
C PRO A 61 4.69 -2.33 8.75
N ARG A 62 4.20 -2.49 7.53
CA ARG A 62 3.58 -1.38 6.80
C ARG A 62 2.71 -1.82 5.64
N ILE A 63 1.82 -0.92 5.24
CA ILE A 63 1.14 -0.96 3.95
C ILE A 63 1.58 0.29 3.18
N LEU A 64 2.14 0.09 1.99
CA LEU A 64 2.63 1.16 1.13
C LEU A 64 1.76 1.23 -0.12
N PHE A 65 1.23 2.41 -0.41
CA PHE A 65 0.42 2.70 -1.60
C PHE A 65 1.20 3.61 -2.53
N GLU A 66 1.35 3.21 -3.79
CA GLU A 66 2.00 4.01 -4.81
C GLU A 66 1.20 3.99 -6.11
N LEU A 67 1.12 5.13 -6.80
CA LEU A 67 0.65 5.18 -8.17
C LEU A 67 1.86 5.38 -9.08
N GLN A 68 2.01 4.49 -10.08
CA GLN A 68 3.08 4.53 -11.06
C GLN A 68 2.51 4.78 -12.46
N ARG A 69 3.33 5.27 -13.36
CA ARG A 69 2.88 5.61 -14.72
C ARG A 69 2.56 4.37 -15.57
N ASP A 70 3.24 3.24 -15.32
CA ASP A 70 3.09 2.03 -16.11
C ASP A 70 3.58 0.79 -15.34
N LEU A 71 3.36 -0.39 -15.93
CA LEU A 71 3.78 -1.66 -15.35
C LEU A 71 5.30 -1.77 -15.23
N ASP A 72 6.06 -1.18 -16.14
CA ASP A 72 7.53 -1.23 -16.08
C ASP A 72 8.03 -0.53 -14.82
N LYS A 73 7.37 0.53 -14.37
CA LYS A 73 7.71 1.18 -13.10
C LYS A 73 7.34 0.33 -11.90
N ILE A 74 6.20 -0.37 -11.92
CA ILE A 74 5.85 -1.34 -10.88
C ILE A 74 6.94 -2.42 -10.79
N ASN A 75 7.47 -2.86 -11.90
CA ASN A 75 8.45 -3.95 -12.01
C ASN A 75 9.91 -3.45 -12.07
N TYR A 76 10.18 -2.20 -11.72
CA TYR A 76 11.51 -1.61 -11.86
C TYR A 76 12.61 -2.45 -11.18
N TYR A 77 12.31 -3.04 -10.02
CA TYR A 77 13.24 -3.89 -9.27
C TYR A 77 12.90 -5.38 -9.36
N TYR A 78 12.09 -5.79 -10.33
CA TYR A 78 11.60 -7.17 -10.42
C TYR A 78 12.75 -8.20 -10.47
N ASP A 79 13.85 -7.88 -11.14
CA ASP A 79 15.02 -8.74 -11.22
C ASP A 79 15.75 -8.91 -9.87
N LYS A 80 15.44 -8.09 -8.88
CA LYS A 80 15.95 -8.20 -7.50
C LYS A 80 15.02 -8.99 -6.59
N PHE A 81 13.80 -9.29 -7.03
CA PHE A 81 12.85 -10.03 -6.21
C PHE A 81 13.25 -11.49 -6.13
N GLU A 82 13.18 -12.05 -4.92
CA GLU A 82 13.46 -13.45 -4.65
C GLU A 82 12.17 -14.19 -4.30
N ASN A 83 12.08 -15.47 -4.68
CA ASN A 83 10.97 -16.36 -4.31
C ASN A 83 9.60 -15.78 -4.69
N VAL A 84 9.50 -15.28 -5.92
CA VAL A 84 8.23 -14.72 -6.42
C VAL A 84 7.21 -15.82 -6.59
N GLU A 85 6.03 -15.65 -5.97
CA GLU A 85 4.88 -16.53 -6.12
C GLU A 85 3.64 -15.70 -6.46
N GLU A 86 2.87 -16.14 -7.43
CA GLU A 86 1.59 -15.51 -7.76
C GLU A 86 0.53 -15.90 -6.74
N LEU A 87 -0.31 -14.94 -6.38
CA LEU A 87 -1.50 -15.12 -5.58
C LEU A 87 -2.74 -14.95 -6.43
N ALA A 88 -3.87 -15.47 -5.93
CA ALA A 88 -5.16 -15.17 -6.53
C ALA A 88 -5.39 -13.64 -6.56
N PRO A 89 -6.01 -13.11 -7.61
CA PRO A 89 -6.37 -11.69 -7.65
C PRO A 89 -7.26 -11.30 -6.47
N ARG A 90 -7.14 -10.05 -6.05
CA ARG A 90 -7.99 -9.47 -4.99
C ARG A 90 -8.70 -8.25 -5.55
N THR A 91 -9.99 -8.17 -5.27
CA THR A 91 -10.78 -6.98 -5.60
C THR A 91 -10.65 -5.97 -4.46
N ILE A 92 -10.12 -4.81 -4.75
CA ILE A 92 -9.94 -3.71 -3.79
C ILE A 92 -10.57 -2.46 -4.39
N GLY A 93 -11.49 -1.85 -3.66
CA GLY A 93 -12.19 -0.65 -4.14
C GLY A 93 -12.94 -0.87 -5.45
N GLY A 94 -13.41 -2.09 -5.71
CA GLY A 94 -14.10 -2.45 -6.95
C GLY A 94 -13.17 -2.75 -8.13
N VAL A 95 -11.86 -2.70 -7.93
CA VAL A 95 -10.88 -2.98 -8.98
C VAL A 95 -10.19 -4.32 -8.70
N GLU A 96 -10.16 -5.21 -9.69
CA GLU A 96 -9.44 -6.48 -9.56
C GLU A 96 -7.95 -6.24 -9.76
N LEU A 97 -7.16 -6.56 -8.73
CA LEU A 97 -5.71 -6.39 -8.74
C LEU A 97 -5.04 -7.77 -8.73
N ALA A 98 -3.98 -7.92 -9.52
CA ALA A 98 -3.13 -9.10 -9.47
C ALA A 98 -2.37 -9.14 -8.14
N GLY A 99 -2.07 -10.35 -7.66
CA GLY A 99 -1.37 -10.54 -6.40
C GLY A 99 -0.10 -11.34 -6.56
N ARG A 100 0.88 -11.05 -5.73
CA ARG A 100 2.13 -11.81 -5.64
C ARG A 100 2.79 -11.61 -4.28
N THR A 101 3.62 -12.59 -3.90
CA THR A 101 4.54 -12.46 -2.77
C THR A 101 5.96 -12.56 -3.27
N TYR A 102 6.87 -11.91 -2.60
CA TYR A 102 8.30 -11.98 -2.90
C TYR A 102 9.11 -11.48 -1.72
N LYS A 103 10.40 -11.80 -1.73
CA LYS A 103 11.38 -11.25 -0.80
C LYS A 103 12.21 -10.19 -1.52
N ASN A 104 12.38 -9.05 -0.89
CA ASN A 104 13.21 -7.97 -1.42
C ASN A 104 13.87 -7.20 -0.26
N VAL A 105 15.17 -6.98 -0.35
CA VAL A 105 15.97 -6.28 0.67
C VAL A 105 15.75 -6.91 2.07
N GLY A 106 15.74 -8.24 2.12
CA GLY A 106 15.58 -8.99 3.37
C GLY A 106 14.17 -9.01 3.96
N MET A 107 13.19 -8.40 3.31
CA MET A 107 11.80 -8.35 3.76
C MET A 107 10.89 -9.15 2.83
N TRP A 108 9.89 -9.81 3.43
CA TRP A 108 8.82 -10.43 2.68
C TRP A 108 7.72 -9.42 2.41
N TRP A 109 7.24 -9.41 1.15
CA TRP A 109 6.17 -8.53 0.68
C TRP A 109 5.03 -9.33 0.08
N THR A 110 3.81 -8.84 0.32
CA THR A 110 2.63 -9.16 -0.47
C THR A 110 2.27 -7.92 -1.25
N GLU A 111 2.09 -8.05 -2.56
CA GLU A 111 1.75 -6.92 -3.41
C GLU A 111 0.49 -7.22 -4.21
N TYR A 112 -0.45 -6.25 -4.19
CA TYR A 112 -1.59 -6.22 -5.10
C TYR A 112 -1.42 -5.02 -6.03
N TYR A 113 -1.49 -5.25 -7.34
CA TYR A 113 -1.18 -4.22 -8.31
C TYR A 113 -2.03 -4.37 -9.57
N GLY A 114 -2.27 -3.25 -10.25
CA GLY A 114 -3.02 -3.25 -11.50
C GLY A 114 -3.21 -1.87 -12.09
N GLU A 115 -3.63 -1.86 -13.34
CA GLU A 115 -3.97 -0.64 -14.05
C GLU A 115 -5.28 -0.07 -13.52
N MET A 116 -5.28 1.24 -13.27
CA MET A 116 -6.44 1.93 -12.76
C MET A 116 -7.30 2.52 -13.90
N PRO A 117 -8.64 2.46 -13.77
CA PRO A 117 -9.52 3.00 -14.82
C PRO A 117 -9.28 4.47 -15.16
N THR A 118 -8.79 5.25 -14.19
CA THR A 118 -8.50 6.68 -14.36
C THR A 118 -7.08 6.95 -14.86
N GLY A 119 -6.33 5.91 -15.15
CA GLY A 119 -4.94 6.00 -15.62
C GLY A 119 -3.93 5.74 -14.52
N GLY A 120 -2.77 5.26 -14.93
CA GLY A 120 -1.73 4.85 -14.02
C GLY A 120 -1.91 3.43 -13.49
N TRP A 121 -0.90 2.96 -12.78
CA TRP A 121 -0.84 1.64 -12.17
C TRP A 121 -0.70 1.79 -10.66
N LEU A 122 -1.61 1.17 -9.92
CA LEU A 122 -1.57 1.15 -8.46
C LEU A 122 -0.75 -0.06 -7.99
N SER A 123 0.09 0.18 -6.99
CA SER A 123 0.77 -0.87 -6.23
C SER A 123 0.45 -0.70 -4.75
N ILE A 124 -0.03 -1.76 -4.13
CA ILE A 124 -0.25 -1.86 -2.68
C ILE A 124 0.69 -2.94 -2.18
N ARG A 125 1.72 -2.53 -1.44
CA ARG A 125 2.73 -3.44 -0.89
C ARG A 125 2.58 -3.56 0.61
N ILE A 126 2.55 -4.78 1.08
CA ILE A 126 2.28 -5.11 2.47
C ILE A 126 3.43 -5.95 3.01
N SER A 127 4.02 -5.52 4.11
CA SER A 127 5.08 -6.26 4.79
C SER A 127 4.79 -6.33 6.29
N GLY A 128 4.82 -7.55 6.85
CA GLY A 128 4.65 -7.76 8.28
C GLY A 128 3.26 -7.47 8.83
N VAL A 129 2.26 -7.32 7.97
CA VAL A 129 0.86 -7.10 8.36
C VAL A 129 0.05 -8.33 7.95
N ASP A 130 -0.65 -8.92 8.91
CA ASP A 130 -1.55 -10.03 8.63
C ASP A 130 -2.80 -9.51 7.90
N ILE A 131 -3.08 -10.07 6.73
CA ILE A 131 -4.23 -9.71 5.90
C ILE A 131 -5.19 -10.88 5.68
N GLU A 132 -5.06 -11.94 6.47
CA GLU A 132 -6.01 -13.04 6.48
C GLU A 132 -7.42 -12.54 6.81
N PRO A 133 -8.48 -13.19 6.30
CA PRO A 133 -9.85 -12.76 6.55
C PRO A 133 -10.14 -12.51 8.03
N GLY A 134 -10.71 -11.34 8.34
CA GLY A 134 -11.09 -10.96 9.69
C GLY A 134 -10.00 -10.25 10.50
N THR A 135 -8.78 -10.15 10.00
CA THR A 135 -7.72 -9.37 10.66
C THR A 135 -7.91 -7.87 10.45
N GLU A 136 -7.23 -7.05 11.24
CA GLU A 136 -7.25 -5.60 11.05
C GLU A 136 -6.73 -5.20 9.67
N GLY A 137 -5.65 -5.84 9.22
CA GLY A 137 -5.08 -5.57 7.89
C GLY A 137 -6.08 -5.87 6.77
N ASP A 138 -6.79 -6.97 6.86
CA ASP A 138 -7.86 -7.32 5.93
C ASP A 138 -8.97 -6.25 5.94
N THR A 139 -9.41 -5.83 7.12
CA THR A 139 -10.44 -4.80 7.29
C THR A 139 -9.99 -3.47 6.68
N VAL A 140 -8.75 -3.09 6.88
CA VAL A 140 -8.18 -1.86 6.29
C VAL A 140 -8.20 -1.95 4.77
N LEU A 141 -7.74 -3.06 4.18
CA LEU A 141 -7.78 -3.24 2.73
C LEU A 141 -9.20 -3.23 2.18
N ASN A 142 -10.14 -3.88 2.87
CA ASN A 142 -11.54 -3.93 2.46
C ASN A 142 -12.26 -2.58 2.58
N SER A 143 -11.72 -1.64 3.34
CA SER A 143 -12.29 -0.29 3.49
C SER A 143 -11.97 0.62 2.31
N ILE A 144 -11.03 0.24 1.45
CA ILE A 144 -10.51 1.10 0.38
C ILE A 144 -11.60 1.38 -0.64
N THR A 145 -11.72 2.67 -1.00
CA THR A 145 -12.49 3.14 -2.14
C THR A 145 -11.66 4.16 -2.91
N PHE A 146 -11.99 4.37 -4.18
CA PHE A 146 -11.31 5.32 -5.05
C PHE A 146 -12.29 6.40 -5.52
N GLY A 147 -11.80 7.63 -5.62
CA GLY A 147 -12.59 8.75 -6.14
C GLY A 147 -13.03 9.77 -5.12
#